data_27021b9e0faff7a44e19c2b429e8633f
#
_entry.id   27021b9e0faff7a44e19c2b429e8633f
#
_cell.length_a   1.000
_cell.length_b   1.000
_cell.length_c   1.000
_cell.angle_alpha   90.00
_cell.angle_beta   90.00
_cell.angle_gamma   90.00
#
_symmetry.space_group_name_H-M   'P 1'
#
loop_
_entity.id
_entity.type
_entity.pdbx_description
1 polymer ?
#
loop_
_entity_poly.entity_id
_entity_poly.type
_entity_poly.pdbx_seq_one_letter_code
_entity_poly.pdbx_strand_id
1 'polypeptide(L)' 'MVEQDRIEKGERRWQTLGMVDGCLLLLVAHTVQDDEDGTEVIRIVSARRAEPKERKRYEQN' A
#
# COMPACT_ATOMS: atom_id res chain seq x y z
N MET A 1 7.43 2.03 4.03
CA MET A 1 6.91 0.84 4.72
C MET A 1 5.79 0.21 3.90
N VAL A 2 5.87 -1.08 3.71
CA VAL A 2 4.86 -1.84 2.95
C VAL A 2 4.36 -2.98 3.82
N GLU A 3 3.06 -3.13 3.94
CA GLU A 3 2.46 -4.22 4.70
C GLU A 3 1.39 -4.91 3.88
N GLN A 4 1.34 -6.23 3.98
CA GLN A 4 0.24 -6.99 3.43
C GLN A 4 -0.95 -6.89 4.38
N ASP A 5 -2.05 -6.33 3.89
CA ASP A 5 -3.25 -6.11 4.69
C ASP A 5 -4.07 -7.38 4.79
N ARG A 6 -4.44 -7.97 3.66
CA ARG A 6 -5.24 -9.19 3.63
C ARG A 6 -5.25 -9.80 2.23
N ILE A 7 -5.73 -11.05 2.16
CA ILE A 7 -6.00 -11.73 0.90
C ILE A 7 -7.51 -11.86 0.78
N GLU A 8 -8.05 -11.41 -0.35
CA GLU A 8 -9.48 -11.44 -0.62
C GLU A 8 -9.71 -11.88 -2.06
N LYS A 9 -10.45 -12.96 -2.26
CA LYS A 9 -10.78 -13.51 -3.58
C LYS A 9 -9.57 -13.73 -4.49
N GLY A 10 -8.46 -14.22 -3.91
CA GLY A 10 -7.23 -14.46 -4.66
C GLY A 10 -6.39 -13.23 -4.91
N GLU A 11 -6.82 -12.06 -4.48
CA GLU A 11 -6.04 -10.83 -4.56
C GLU A 11 -5.33 -10.57 -3.24
N ARG A 12 -4.05 -10.25 -3.31
CA ARG A 12 -3.28 -9.82 -2.14
C ARG A 12 -3.39 -8.31 -2.02
N ARG A 13 -3.77 -7.85 -0.85
CA ARG A 13 -3.92 -6.42 -0.59
C ARG A 13 -2.76 -5.92 0.25
N TRP A 14 -2.18 -4.81 -0.18
CA TRP A 14 -1.00 -4.22 0.43
C TRP A 14 -1.26 -2.76 0.79
N GLN A 15 -0.57 -2.30 1.82
CA GLN A 15 -0.54 -0.89 2.19
C GLN A 15 0.90 -0.41 2.16
N THR A 16 1.12 0.73 1.53
CA THR A 16 2.44 1.36 1.44
C THR A 16 2.37 2.76 2.02
N LEU A 17 3.25 3.05 2.97
CA LEU A 17 3.46 4.41 3.46
C LEU A 17 4.69 4.98 2.78
N GLY A 18 4.53 6.11 2.11
CA GLY A 18 5.62 6.74 1.38
C GLY A 18 5.60 8.25 1.53
N MET A 19 6.80 8.84 1.58
CA MET A 19 6.96 10.29 1.66
C MET A 19 7.06 10.88 0.27
N VAL A 20 6.29 11.93 0.00
CA VAL A 20 6.28 12.64 -1.27
C VAL A 20 6.89 14.03 -1.04
N ASP A 21 7.89 14.38 -1.82
CA ASP A 21 8.61 15.66 -1.75
C ASP A 21 9.17 15.98 -0.36
N GLY A 22 9.38 14.95 0.46
CA GLY A 22 9.96 15.11 1.79
C GLY A 22 9.04 15.70 2.85
N CYS A 23 7.79 16.00 2.53
CA CYS A 23 6.89 16.63 3.49
C CYS A 23 5.49 16.07 3.55
N LEU A 24 5.08 15.24 2.58
CA LEU A 24 3.74 14.67 2.55
C LEU A 24 3.82 13.16 2.64
N LEU A 25 3.29 12.60 3.73
CA LEU A 25 3.22 11.16 3.91
C LEU A 25 1.87 10.64 3.42
N LEU A 26 1.90 9.72 2.46
CA LEU A 26 0.70 9.12 1.89
C LEU A 26 0.60 7.64 2.25
N LEU A 27 -0.62 7.21 2.51
CA LEU A 27 -0.95 5.79 2.61
C LEU A 27 -1.62 5.37 1.31
N VAL A 28 -1.01 4.42 0.62
CA VAL A 28 -1.52 3.91 -0.65
C VAL A 28 -1.89 2.44 -0.45
N ALA A 29 -3.15 2.12 -0.71
CA ALA A 29 -3.62 0.74 -0.73
C ALA A 29 -3.63 0.24 -2.17
N HIS A 30 -3.05 -0.94 -2.39
CA HIS A 30 -3.04 -1.55 -3.72
C HIS A 30 -3.26 -3.05 -3.62
N THR A 31 -3.68 -3.65 -4.71
CA THR A 31 -3.82 -5.09 -4.82
C THR A 31 -2.85 -5.62 -5.84
N VAL A 32 -2.43 -6.87 -5.63
CA VAL A 32 -1.59 -7.61 -6.58
C VAL A 32 -2.34 -8.88 -6.95
N GLN A 33 -2.55 -9.09 -8.23
CA GLN A 33 -3.25 -10.24 -8.77
C GLN A 33 -2.40 -10.88 -9.86
N ASP A 34 -2.30 -12.21 -9.83
CA ASP A 34 -1.62 -12.95 -10.89
C ASP A 34 -2.60 -13.24 -12.02
N ASP A 35 -2.22 -12.87 -13.24
CA ASP A 35 -3.00 -13.15 -14.42
C ASP A 35 -2.72 -14.57 -14.91
N GLU A 36 -3.55 -15.08 -15.83
CA GLU A 36 -3.45 -16.45 -16.35
C GLU A 36 -2.13 -16.71 -17.07
N ASP A 37 -1.53 -15.68 -17.65
CA ASP A 37 -0.25 -15.78 -18.35
C ASP A 37 0.98 -15.63 -17.45
N GLY A 38 0.76 -15.53 -16.13
CA GLY A 38 1.83 -15.35 -15.15
C GLY A 38 2.23 -13.89 -14.93
N THR A 39 1.55 -12.95 -15.56
CA THR A 39 1.81 -11.51 -15.37
C THR A 39 1.18 -11.03 -14.08
N GLU A 40 1.91 -10.23 -13.29
CA GLU A 40 1.35 -9.56 -12.13
C GLU A 40 0.64 -8.28 -12.56
N VAL A 41 -0.58 -8.10 -12.05
CA VAL A 41 -1.35 -6.88 -12.25
C VAL A 41 -1.44 -6.15 -10.92
N ILE A 42 -0.96 -4.92 -10.88
CA ILE A 42 -1.01 -4.06 -9.68
C ILE A 42 -2.11 -3.03 -9.90
N ARG A 43 -3.04 -2.97 -8.95
CA ARG A 43 -4.14 -2.02 -9.00
C ARG A 43 -4.10 -1.13 -7.78
N ILE A 44 -4.05 0.17 -7.99
CA ILE A 44 -4.15 1.14 -6.89
C ILE A 44 -5.62 1.29 -6.54
N VAL A 45 -5.94 0.96 -5.28
CA VAL A 45 -7.31 1.00 -4.77
C VAL A 45 -7.63 2.37 -4.18
N SER A 46 -6.70 2.93 -3.40
CA SER A 46 -6.90 4.23 -2.76
C SER A 46 -5.57 4.85 -2.38
N ALA A 47 -5.56 6.17 -2.27
CA ALA A 47 -4.43 6.90 -1.74
C ALA A 47 -4.98 8.04 -0.89
N ARG A 48 -4.43 8.24 0.30
CA ARG A 48 -4.83 9.31 1.21
C ARG A 48 -3.67 9.74 2.07
N ARG A 49 -3.80 10.89 2.70
CA ARG A 49 -2.83 11.33 3.70
C ARG A 49 -2.78 10.35 4.86
N ALA A 50 -1.58 10.08 5.34
CA ALA A 50 -1.40 9.26 6.52
C ALA A 50 -1.94 9.98 7.75
N GLU A 51 -2.61 9.23 8.62
CA GLU A 51 -3.04 9.72 9.91
C GLU A 51 -1.86 9.80 10.88
N PRO A 52 -1.97 10.55 12.01
CA PRO A 52 -0.86 10.68 12.96
C PRO A 52 -0.29 9.36 13.45
N LYS A 53 -1.11 8.35 13.72
CA LYS A 53 -0.61 7.06 14.16
C LYS A 53 0.11 6.29 13.04
N GLU A 54 -0.29 6.47 11.80
CA GLU A 54 0.39 5.87 10.65
C GLU A 54 1.74 6.54 10.42
N ARG A 55 1.80 7.85 10.57
CA ARG A 55 3.03 8.61 10.49
C ARG A 55 4.01 8.16 11.57
N LYS A 56 3.52 7.92 12.78
CA LYS A 56 4.32 7.43 13.88
C LYS A 56 4.93 6.06 13.58
N ARG A 57 4.16 5.16 13.00
CA ARG A 57 4.65 3.85 12.56
C ARG A 57 5.74 3.98 11.50
N TYR A 58 5.56 4.89 10.57
CA TYR A 58 6.56 5.15 9.52
C TYR A 58 7.87 5.66 10.12
N GLU A 59 7.78 6.57 11.06
CA GLU A 59 8.96 7.17 11.71
C GLU A 59 9.71 6.19 12.61
N GLN A 60 9.04 5.16 13.11
CA GLN A 60 9.65 4.15 13.99
C GLN A 60 10.36 3.04 13.21
N ASN A 61 10.18 2.97 11.94
CA ASN A 61 10.82 1.92 11.11
C ASN A 61 12.18 2.37 10.60
#